data_0f762672d7636eb189956b37290914cc
#
_entry.id   0f762672d7636eb189956b37290914cc
#
_cell.length_a   1.000
_cell.length_b   1.000
_cell.length_c   1.000
_cell.angle_alpha   90.00
_cell.angle_beta   90.00
_cell.angle_gamma   90.00
#
_symmetry.space_group_name_H-M   'P 1'
#
loop_
_entity.id
_entity.type
_entity.pdbx_description
1 polymer ?
#
loop_
_entity_poly.entity_id
_entity_poly.type
_entity_poly.pdbx_seq_one_letter_code
_entity_poly.pdbx_strand_id
1 'polypeptide(L)'
;IFDFYALGFGEPFPISGSHGLGLGDLLDAAVKAFPEDKGEDDEKDVIKFSFIGRPNVGKSSLVNAMLGEERVIVSNVAGTTRDAIDTTFEDEEGTVFKMIDTAGIRKKGRVFESTEKYSVLRALRAIERSDIVCVVLNAEEGIQEQDKKIAGYAHEAGKGVVILVNKWDTLEKDNSTYKEFEDKIRQEFLYLSYAPIIFVSAKTKQRLSKISPILKEIHEVRSRRISSSVLNDVLMDAIAMNPTPTDKGNRLKIYYMTQVAIQPPTFVTFVNDVELMHFSYERFLENRIRSAFGFEGTPIHMITRQRK
;
A
#
# COMPACT_ATOMS: atom_id res chain seq x y z
N ILE A 1 -13.43 35.26 33.11
CA ILE A 1 -12.42 35.40 32.02
C ILE A 1 -11.25 36.26 32.52
N PHE A 2 -11.51 37.39 33.18
CA PHE A 2 -10.45 38.32 33.60
C PHE A 2 -9.39 37.72 34.53
N ASP A 3 -9.73 36.75 35.36
CA ASP A 3 -8.79 36.06 36.24
C ASP A 3 -7.75 35.23 35.52
N PHE A 4 -8.03 34.81 34.28
CA PHE A 4 -7.09 34.03 33.46
C PHE A 4 -6.02 34.88 32.79
N TYR A 5 -6.22 36.20 32.63
CA TYR A 5 -5.16 37.09 32.13
C TYR A 5 -3.97 37.17 33.10
N ALA A 6 -4.21 36.96 34.40
CA ALA A 6 -3.17 36.94 35.41
C ALA A 6 -2.15 35.80 35.23
N LEU A 7 -2.51 34.77 34.44
CA LEU A 7 -1.62 33.65 34.15
C LEU A 7 -0.55 33.96 33.10
N GLY A 8 -0.66 35.08 32.38
CA GLY A 8 0.35 35.51 31.41
C GLY A 8 0.42 34.70 30.11
N PHE A 9 -0.55 33.86 29.80
CA PHE A 9 -0.57 33.03 28.58
C PHE A 9 -1.23 33.69 27.36
N GLY A 10 -1.57 34.96 27.46
CA GLY A 10 -2.26 35.71 26.38
C GLY A 10 -3.79 35.70 26.54
N GLU A 11 -4.50 35.93 25.47
CA GLU A 11 -5.96 36.02 25.47
C GLU A 11 -6.62 34.64 25.61
N PRO A 12 -7.48 34.42 26.61
CA PRO A 12 -8.17 33.15 26.78
C PRO A 12 -9.29 32.97 25.77
N PHE A 13 -9.46 31.77 25.24
CA PHE A 13 -10.56 31.40 24.35
C PHE A 13 -11.75 30.90 25.17
N PRO A 14 -12.85 31.70 25.28
CA PRO A 14 -14.04 31.25 25.96
C PRO A 14 -14.79 30.24 25.13
N ILE A 15 -14.90 29.01 25.62
CA ILE A 15 -15.59 27.93 24.93
C ILE A 15 -16.71 27.34 25.79
N SER A 16 -17.78 26.87 25.13
CA SER A 16 -18.80 26.04 25.74
C SER A 16 -18.86 24.68 25.02
N GLY A 17 -18.37 23.63 25.67
CA GLY A 17 -18.37 22.27 25.10
C GLY A 17 -19.78 21.71 24.88
N SER A 18 -20.75 22.07 25.72
CA SER A 18 -22.15 21.63 25.59
C SER A 18 -22.93 22.34 24.46
N HIS A 19 -22.54 23.56 24.15
CA HIS A 19 -23.24 24.39 23.13
C HIS A 19 -22.42 24.61 21.86
N GLY A 20 -21.19 24.09 21.79
CA GLY A 20 -20.29 24.25 20.64
C GLY A 20 -19.81 25.68 20.38
N LEU A 21 -20.03 26.62 21.34
CA LEU A 21 -19.65 28.02 21.17
C LEU A 21 -18.16 28.22 21.36
N GLY A 22 -17.51 29.02 20.49
CA GLY A 22 -16.10 29.39 20.56
C GLY A 22 -15.12 28.28 20.14
N LEU A 23 -15.60 27.09 19.75
CA LEU A 23 -14.75 25.98 19.30
C LEU A 23 -14.02 26.30 17.98
N GLY A 24 -14.66 27.02 17.07
CA GLY A 24 -14.06 27.42 15.79
C GLY A 24 -12.83 28.31 16.01
N ASP A 25 -12.97 29.34 16.81
CA ASP A 25 -11.89 30.29 17.11
C ASP A 25 -10.72 29.62 17.81
N LEU A 26 -11.01 28.69 18.73
CA LEU A 26 -9.96 27.88 19.41
C LEU A 26 -9.23 26.98 18.41
N LEU A 27 -9.94 26.30 17.52
CA LEU A 27 -9.34 25.41 16.52
C LEU A 27 -8.50 26.19 15.51
N ASP A 28 -9.00 27.36 15.05
CA ASP A 28 -8.25 28.23 14.13
C ASP A 28 -6.97 28.76 14.78
N ALA A 29 -7.03 29.13 16.04
CA ALA A 29 -5.85 29.56 16.78
C ALA A 29 -4.86 28.39 17.02
N ALA A 30 -5.36 27.20 17.32
CA ALA A 30 -4.53 26.01 17.45
C ALA A 30 -3.82 25.65 16.13
N VAL A 31 -4.53 25.70 15.00
CA VAL A 31 -3.96 25.44 13.67
C VAL A 31 -2.89 26.49 13.32
N LYS A 32 -3.12 27.76 13.63
CA LYS A 32 -2.11 28.82 13.43
C LYS A 32 -0.86 28.65 14.31
N ALA A 33 -1.00 28.01 15.46
CA ALA A 33 0.10 27.76 16.39
C ALA A 33 0.91 26.50 16.05
N PHE A 34 0.41 25.64 15.14
CA PHE A 34 1.23 24.54 14.66
C PHE A 34 2.46 25.10 13.94
N PRO A 35 3.66 24.53 14.18
CA PRO A 35 4.80 24.85 13.35
C PRO A 35 4.37 24.73 11.89
N GLU A 36 4.70 25.72 11.05
CA GLU A 36 4.62 25.51 9.61
C GLU A 36 5.36 24.21 9.35
N ASP A 37 4.61 23.24 8.86
CA ASP A 37 5.16 21.97 8.42
C ASP A 37 6.19 22.30 7.33
N LYS A 38 7.44 22.52 7.75
CA LYS A 38 8.57 22.66 6.82
C LYS A 38 8.86 21.29 6.27
N GLY A 39 7.76 20.82 5.69
CA GLY A 39 7.53 19.75 4.74
C GLY A 39 8.51 18.62 4.81
N GLU A 40 7.99 17.57 4.90
CA GLU A 40 8.25 16.40 4.09
C GLU A 40 7.89 16.64 2.60
N ASP A 41 7.81 17.89 2.12
CA ASP A 41 7.50 18.19 0.71
C ASP A 41 8.61 17.66 -0.22
N ASP A 42 9.85 17.53 0.24
CA ASP A 42 10.92 16.86 -0.49
C ASP A 42 10.78 15.32 -0.53
N GLU A 43 9.90 14.72 0.28
CA GLU A 43 9.63 13.26 0.26
C GLU A 43 8.35 12.85 -0.48
N LYS A 44 7.55 13.78 -0.98
CA LYS A 44 6.29 13.45 -1.70
C LYS A 44 6.51 12.69 -3.00
N ASP A 45 7.65 12.90 -3.63
CA ASP A 45 8.02 12.26 -4.89
C ASP A 45 8.90 11.01 -4.71
N VAL A 46 9.20 10.61 -3.46
CA VAL A 46 10.04 9.44 -3.16
C VAL A 46 9.18 8.19 -3.01
N ILE A 47 9.41 7.20 -3.85
CA ILE A 47 8.72 5.90 -3.79
C ILE A 47 9.37 5.02 -2.73
N LYS A 48 8.69 4.84 -1.59
CA LYS A 48 9.16 4.02 -0.47
C LYS A 48 8.72 2.57 -0.67
N PHE A 49 9.66 1.64 -0.74
CA PHE A 49 9.34 0.23 -0.89
C PHE A 49 10.23 -0.68 -0.05
N SER A 50 9.77 -1.89 0.21
CA SER A 50 10.52 -2.90 0.95
C SER A 50 10.42 -4.28 0.32
N PHE A 51 11.47 -5.11 0.54
CA PHE A 51 11.42 -6.53 0.24
C PHE A 51 11.07 -7.31 1.50
N ILE A 52 9.96 -8.03 1.48
CA ILE A 52 9.53 -8.91 2.56
C ILE A 52 9.44 -10.36 2.06
N GLY A 53 9.45 -11.30 2.97
CA GLY A 53 9.38 -12.74 2.67
C GLY A 53 10.19 -13.55 3.68
N ARG A 54 10.08 -14.86 3.60
CA ARG A 54 10.78 -15.82 4.46
C ARG A 54 12.32 -15.66 4.43
N PRO A 55 13.03 -16.17 5.42
CA PRO A 55 14.48 -16.32 5.33
C PRO A 55 14.87 -17.12 4.06
N ASN A 56 16.01 -16.79 3.48
CA ASN A 56 16.64 -17.50 2.35
C ASN A 56 15.88 -17.47 0.99
N VAL A 57 14.79 -16.72 0.84
CA VAL A 57 14.13 -16.49 -0.46
C VAL A 57 14.96 -15.60 -1.41
N GLY A 58 16.05 -15.00 -0.91
CA GLY A 58 16.98 -14.22 -1.73
C GLY A 58 16.80 -12.70 -1.67
N LYS A 59 16.13 -12.15 -0.63
CA LYS A 59 15.96 -10.69 -0.46
C LYS A 59 17.28 -9.92 -0.51
N SER A 60 18.29 -10.37 0.24
CA SER A 60 19.63 -9.73 0.25
C SER A 60 20.29 -9.74 -1.12
N SER A 61 20.12 -10.84 -1.86
CA SER A 61 20.65 -10.95 -3.22
C SER A 61 19.94 -10.01 -4.19
N LEU A 62 18.62 -9.85 -4.06
CA LEU A 62 17.84 -8.88 -4.86
C LEU A 62 18.26 -7.44 -4.57
N VAL A 63 18.40 -7.07 -3.30
CA VAL A 63 18.90 -5.73 -2.91
C VAL A 63 20.27 -5.46 -3.54
N ASN A 64 21.21 -6.38 -3.38
CA ASN A 64 22.56 -6.21 -3.91
C ASN A 64 22.57 -6.17 -5.45
N ALA A 65 21.74 -6.99 -6.10
CA ALA A 65 21.65 -7.03 -7.56
C ALA A 65 21.04 -5.75 -8.12
N MET A 66 20.00 -5.20 -7.50
CA MET A 66 19.39 -3.92 -7.91
C MET A 66 20.34 -2.74 -7.72
N LEU A 67 21.02 -2.66 -6.58
CA LEU A 67 21.97 -1.58 -6.29
C LEU A 67 23.29 -1.72 -7.06
N GLY A 68 23.59 -2.88 -7.60
CA GLY A 68 24.77 -3.15 -8.43
C GLY A 68 24.50 -3.07 -9.93
N GLU A 69 23.31 -2.72 -10.37
CA GLU A 69 23.07 -2.38 -11.78
C GLU A 69 23.64 -1.00 -12.07
N GLU A 70 24.32 -0.82 -13.21
CA GLU A 70 24.96 0.44 -13.63
C GLU A 70 23.97 1.62 -13.79
N ARG A 71 22.69 1.33 -13.80
CA ARG A 71 21.57 2.26 -13.99
C ARG A 71 21.06 2.90 -12.71
N VAL A 72 21.64 2.56 -11.56
CA VAL A 72 21.19 3.03 -10.26
C VAL A 72 22.23 3.94 -9.63
N ILE A 73 21.95 5.22 -9.56
CA ILE A 73 22.79 6.19 -8.87
C ILE A 73 22.42 6.16 -7.40
N VAL A 74 23.25 5.53 -6.57
CA VAL A 74 23.09 5.59 -5.10
C VAL A 74 23.43 7.00 -4.63
N SER A 75 22.43 7.81 -4.38
CA SER A 75 22.65 9.15 -3.85
C SER A 75 22.88 9.10 -2.33
N ASN A 76 24.08 9.49 -1.90
CA ASN A 76 24.30 9.89 -0.51
C ASN A 76 23.76 11.32 -0.33
N VAL A 77 22.45 11.48 -0.35
CA VAL A 77 21.85 12.79 -0.03
C VAL A 77 22.13 13.04 1.46
N ALA A 78 23.10 13.92 1.71
CA ALA A 78 23.42 14.40 3.05
C ALA A 78 22.22 15.18 3.58
N GLY A 79 21.51 14.61 4.56
CA GLY A 79 20.34 15.25 5.20
C GLY A 79 19.25 14.29 5.62
N THR A 80 19.12 13.12 5.00
CA THR A 80 18.08 12.11 5.31
C THR A 80 18.55 11.00 6.26
N THR A 81 19.69 11.19 6.92
CA THR A 81 20.36 10.21 7.79
C THR A 81 19.76 10.14 9.20
N ARG A 82 18.44 10.09 9.37
CA ARG A 82 17.89 9.66 10.66
C ARG A 82 17.85 8.13 10.82
N ASP A 83 17.87 7.37 9.70
CA ASP A 83 17.89 5.91 9.73
C ASP A 83 19.00 5.35 8.83
N ALA A 84 20.13 4.97 9.43
CA ALA A 84 21.24 4.26 8.75
C ALA A 84 20.84 2.86 8.18
N ILE A 85 19.55 2.61 8.03
CA ILE A 85 18.91 1.33 7.73
C ILE A 85 18.36 1.29 6.30
N ASP A 86 18.05 2.45 5.71
CA ASP A 86 17.45 2.60 4.39
C ASP A 86 18.48 2.94 3.31
N THR A 87 18.14 2.69 2.05
CA THR A 87 18.98 3.06 0.91
C THR A 87 18.14 3.80 -0.12
N THR A 88 18.56 5.02 -0.47
CA THR A 88 17.94 5.83 -1.52
C THR A 88 18.74 5.70 -2.81
N PHE A 89 18.06 5.60 -3.92
CA PHE A 89 18.66 5.57 -5.25
C PHE A 89 17.73 6.23 -6.27
N GLU A 90 18.29 6.63 -7.39
CA GLU A 90 17.60 7.27 -8.50
C GLU A 90 17.73 6.41 -9.75
N ASP A 91 16.66 6.29 -10.54
CA ASP A 91 16.73 5.62 -11.83
C ASP A 91 17.12 6.58 -12.96
N GLU A 92 17.24 6.04 -14.19
CA GLU A 92 17.62 6.81 -15.38
C GLU A 92 16.65 7.97 -15.73
N GLU A 93 15.43 7.92 -15.24
CA GLU A 93 14.38 8.93 -15.49
C GLU A 93 14.31 9.98 -14.39
N GLY A 94 15.19 9.92 -13.37
CA GLY A 94 15.24 10.85 -12.26
C GLY A 94 14.22 10.54 -11.15
N THR A 95 13.59 9.36 -11.16
CA THR A 95 12.67 8.96 -10.09
C THR A 95 13.45 8.48 -8.89
N VAL A 96 13.14 9.04 -7.72
CA VAL A 96 13.80 8.69 -6.47
C VAL A 96 13.07 7.56 -5.76
N PHE A 97 13.82 6.51 -5.44
CA PHE A 97 13.34 5.35 -4.68
C PHE A 97 14.03 5.28 -3.33
N LYS A 98 13.27 4.92 -2.29
CA LYS A 98 13.79 4.65 -0.95
C LYS A 98 13.46 3.21 -0.55
N MET A 99 14.47 2.39 -0.52
CA MET A 99 14.37 0.99 -0.11
C MET A 99 14.47 0.91 1.41
N ILE A 100 13.41 0.47 2.06
CA ILE A 100 13.27 0.39 3.51
C ILE A 100 13.93 -0.88 4.07
N ASP A 101 14.60 -0.76 5.21
CA ASP A 101 15.22 -1.85 6.00
C ASP A 101 16.37 -2.61 5.29
N THR A 102 17.18 -1.92 4.50
CA THR A 102 18.29 -2.54 3.76
C THR A 102 19.43 -3.02 4.66
N ALA A 103 19.72 -2.39 5.81
CA ALA A 103 20.80 -2.77 6.71
C ALA A 103 20.58 -4.16 7.34
N GLY A 104 19.34 -4.50 7.61
CA GLY A 104 19.01 -5.82 8.09
C GLY A 104 19.08 -6.90 7.02
N ILE A 105 19.00 -6.49 5.78
CA ILE A 105 19.17 -7.37 4.63
C ILE A 105 20.66 -7.54 4.32
N ARG A 106 21.49 -6.48 4.47
CA ARG A 106 22.95 -6.48 4.17
C ARG A 106 23.80 -7.16 5.24
N LYS A 107 23.45 -7.06 6.53
CA LYS A 107 24.28 -7.58 7.66
C LYS A 107 24.28 -9.11 7.84
N LYS A 108 23.69 -9.88 6.96
CA LYS A 108 23.68 -11.37 7.01
C LYS A 108 25.04 -12.04 6.65
N GLY A 109 26.17 -11.42 7.00
CA GLY A 109 27.49 -12.08 6.97
C GLY A 109 27.93 -12.70 8.30
N ARG A 110 27.18 -12.53 9.39
CA ARG A 110 27.45 -13.17 10.69
C ARG A 110 26.15 -13.70 11.28
N VAL A 111 26.17 -14.98 11.52
CA VAL A 111 25.19 -15.83 12.19
C VAL A 111 24.60 -15.14 13.42
N PHE A 112 23.30 -14.81 13.35
CA PHE A 112 22.44 -14.79 14.52
C PHE A 112 21.16 -15.49 14.11
N GLU A 113 20.85 -16.59 14.75
CA GLU A 113 19.53 -17.22 14.81
C GLU A 113 18.57 -16.18 15.40
N SER A 114 18.06 -15.29 14.55
CA SER A 114 16.95 -14.43 14.95
C SER A 114 15.73 -15.34 14.98
N THR A 115 15.21 -15.58 16.16
CA THR A 115 13.94 -16.24 16.41
C THR A 115 12.89 -15.73 15.41
N GLU A 116 12.07 -16.64 14.90
CA GLU A 116 11.02 -16.36 13.87
C GLU A 116 10.20 -15.12 14.19
N LYS A 117 9.94 -14.87 15.49
CA LYS A 117 9.24 -13.67 16.02
C LYS A 117 9.92 -12.34 15.64
N TYR A 118 11.26 -12.27 15.70
CA TYR A 118 11.98 -11.03 15.32
C TYR A 118 11.94 -10.78 13.82
N SER A 119 11.88 -11.84 13.01
CA SER A 119 11.74 -11.71 11.55
C SER A 119 10.38 -11.14 11.17
N VAL A 120 9.30 -11.55 11.83
CA VAL A 120 7.94 -11.04 11.60
C VAL A 120 7.81 -9.58 12.04
N LEU A 121 8.26 -9.23 13.25
CA LEU A 121 8.22 -7.85 13.74
C LEU A 121 8.98 -6.89 12.84
N ARG A 122 10.09 -7.33 12.28
CA ARG A 122 10.88 -6.56 11.35
C ARG A 122 10.14 -6.37 10.01
N ALA A 123 9.52 -7.43 9.49
CA ALA A 123 8.68 -7.34 8.29
C ALA A 123 7.52 -6.35 8.49
N LEU A 124 6.85 -6.38 9.65
CA LEU A 124 5.77 -5.44 9.99
C LEU A 124 6.25 -3.99 10.00
N ARG A 125 7.41 -3.70 10.61
CA ARG A 125 7.99 -2.35 10.61
C ARG A 125 8.38 -1.88 9.20
N ALA A 126 8.90 -2.77 8.37
CA ALA A 126 9.22 -2.44 6.99
C ALA A 126 7.94 -2.17 6.17
N ILE A 127 6.88 -2.97 6.37
CA ILE A 127 5.57 -2.75 5.76
C ILE A 127 5.02 -1.38 6.16
N GLU A 128 5.01 -1.05 7.44
CA GLU A 128 4.47 0.21 7.96
C GLU A 128 5.11 1.44 7.30
N ARG A 129 6.45 1.42 7.13
CA ARG A 129 7.24 2.52 6.59
C ARG A 129 7.27 2.59 5.06
N SER A 130 6.75 1.58 4.37
CA SER A 130 6.73 1.48 2.91
C SER A 130 5.40 1.93 2.33
N ASP A 131 5.42 2.40 1.08
CA ASP A 131 4.24 2.63 0.26
C ASP A 131 3.89 1.36 -0.52
N ILE A 132 4.92 0.65 -0.96
CA ILE A 132 4.81 -0.56 -1.77
C ILE A 132 5.66 -1.66 -1.14
N VAL A 133 5.13 -2.87 -1.15
CA VAL A 133 5.76 -4.05 -0.57
C VAL A 133 6.00 -5.10 -1.66
N CYS A 134 7.26 -5.47 -1.84
CA CYS A 134 7.67 -6.56 -2.73
C CYS A 134 7.71 -7.87 -1.93
N VAL A 135 6.71 -8.72 -2.11
CA VAL A 135 6.65 -10.05 -1.49
C VAL A 135 7.52 -11.01 -2.29
N VAL A 136 8.62 -11.45 -1.69
CA VAL A 136 9.60 -12.33 -2.36
C VAL A 136 9.31 -13.79 -2.04
N LEU A 137 9.04 -14.57 -3.08
CA LEU A 137 8.87 -16.02 -3.05
C LEU A 137 10.10 -16.73 -3.61
N ASN A 138 10.34 -17.96 -3.18
CA ASN A 138 11.38 -18.82 -3.73
C ASN A 138 10.75 -19.80 -4.73
N ALA A 139 11.18 -19.75 -5.99
CA ALA A 139 10.65 -20.61 -7.05
C ALA A 139 10.89 -22.11 -6.78
N GLU A 140 12.03 -22.47 -6.17
CA GLU A 140 12.38 -23.88 -5.86
C GLU A 140 11.48 -24.46 -4.75
N GLU A 141 11.23 -23.67 -3.70
CA GLU A 141 10.48 -24.12 -2.52
C GLU A 141 8.97 -23.98 -2.70
N GLY A 142 8.54 -23.19 -3.69
CA GLY A 142 7.15 -22.84 -3.90
C GLY A 142 6.57 -21.95 -2.78
N ILE A 143 5.24 -21.88 -2.73
CA ILE A 143 4.49 -21.05 -1.80
C ILE A 143 4.31 -21.79 -0.47
N GLN A 144 4.61 -21.11 0.63
CA GLN A 144 4.48 -21.64 1.99
C GLN A 144 3.48 -20.80 2.80
N GLU A 145 2.92 -21.38 3.89
CA GLU A 145 1.98 -20.70 4.76
C GLU A 145 2.54 -19.38 5.36
N GLN A 146 3.84 -19.33 5.64
CA GLN A 146 4.48 -18.13 6.13
C GLN A 146 4.51 -17.02 5.09
N ASP A 147 4.63 -17.33 3.79
CA ASP A 147 4.56 -16.36 2.70
C ASP A 147 3.17 -15.72 2.65
N LYS A 148 2.10 -16.53 2.81
CA LYS A 148 0.73 -16.06 2.83
C LYS A 148 0.47 -15.10 3.99
N LYS A 149 0.96 -15.44 5.20
CA LYS A 149 0.82 -14.58 6.39
C LYS A 149 1.51 -13.23 6.20
N ILE A 150 2.75 -13.25 5.69
CA ILE A 150 3.54 -12.03 5.47
C ILE A 150 2.87 -11.14 4.40
N ALA A 151 2.40 -11.74 3.32
CA ALA A 151 1.68 -11.03 2.27
C ALA A 151 0.33 -10.47 2.77
N GLY A 152 -0.36 -11.20 3.65
CA GLY A 152 -1.59 -10.76 4.31
C GLY A 152 -1.39 -9.46 5.09
N TYR A 153 -0.31 -9.34 5.85
CA TYR A 153 0.00 -8.10 6.59
C TYR A 153 0.17 -6.88 5.66
N ALA A 154 0.78 -7.05 4.48
CA ALA A 154 0.91 -5.97 3.52
C ALA A 154 -0.45 -5.53 2.95
N HIS A 155 -1.33 -6.50 2.66
CA HIS A 155 -2.69 -6.26 2.20
C HIS A 155 -3.53 -5.53 3.26
N GLU A 156 -3.54 -6.03 4.50
CA GLU A 156 -4.28 -5.45 5.63
C GLU A 156 -3.81 -4.02 5.96
N ALA A 157 -2.50 -3.76 5.80
CA ALA A 157 -1.94 -2.43 5.96
C ALA A 157 -2.24 -1.47 4.80
N GLY A 158 -2.99 -1.89 3.79
CA GLY A 158 -3.38 -1.06 2.64
C GLY A 158 -2.21 -0.65 1.74
N LYS A 159 -1.11 -1.43 1.75
CA LYS A 159 0.08 -1.12 0.94
C LYS A 159 -0.06 -1.61 -0.49
N GLY A 160 0.66 -0.96 -1.43
CA GLY A 160 0.87 -1.53 -2.75
C GLY A 160 1.62 -2.86 -2.64
N VAL A 161 1.29 -3.83 -3.49
CA VAL A 161 1.92 -5.16 -3.42
C VAL A 161 2.37 -5.62 -4.79
N VAL A 162 3.61 -6.10 -4.86
CA VAL A 162 4.20 -6.82 -5.99
C VAL A 162 4.66 -8.18 -5.52
N ILE A 163 4.37 -9.24 -6.25
CA ILE A 163 4.86 -10.58 -5.98
C ILE A 163 6.10 -10.83 -6.85
N LEU A 164 7.25 -11.08 -6.23
CA LEU A 164 8.50 -11.40 -6.90
C LEU A 164 8.82 -12.87 -6.70
N VAL A 165 8.78 -13.66 -7.77
CA VAL A 165 9.21 -15.06 -7.75
C VAL A 165 10.70 -15.11 -8.09
N ASN A 166 11.52 -15.19 -7.06
CA ASN A 166 12.99 -15.19 -7.19
C ASN A 166 13.56 -16.58 -7.36
N LYS A 167 14.83 -16.66 -7.76
CA LYS A 167 15.55 -17.88 -8.16
C LYS A 167 14.91 -18.59 -9.34
N TRP A 168 14.30 -17.80 -10.24
CA TRP A 168 13.66 -18.35 -11.43
C TRP A 168 14.63 -19.06 -12.38
N ASP A 169 15.93 -18.82 -12.26
CA ASP A 169 17.00 -19.47 -13.00
C ASP A 169 17.24 -20.95 -12.64
N THR A 170 16.78 -21.38 -11.46
CA THR A 170 17.07 -22.74 -10.94
C THR A 170 16.08 -23.80 -11.41
N LEU A 171 14.91 -23.38 -11.91
CA LEU A 171 13.90 -24.31 -12.39
C LEU A 171 14.17 -24.75 -13.83
N GLU A 172 13.96 -26.05 -14.10
CA GLU A 172 13.79 -26.53 -15.46
C GLU A 172 12.45 -26.00 -16.00
N LYS A 173 12.47 -25.37 -17.18
CA LYS A 173 11.32 -24.63 -17.71
C LYS A 173 10.89 -25.21 -19.03
N ASP A 174 9.60 -25.41 -19.15
CA ASP A 174 8.89 -25.63 -20.41
C ASP A 174 7.94 -24.46 -20.69
N ASN A 175 7.14 -24.56 -21.77
CA ASN A 175 6.23 -23.51 -22.16
C ASN A 175 5.07 -23.31 -21.18
N SER A 176 4.76 -24.28 -20.32
CA SER A 176 3.67 -24.25 -19.35
C SER A 176 4.09 -23.75 -17.96
N THR A 177 5.36 -23.93 -17.58
CA THR A 177 5.89 -23.67 -16.23
C THR A 177 5.55 -22.29 -15.70
N TYR A 178 5.65 -21.26 -16.55
CA TYR A 178 5.32 -19.89 -16.16
C TYR A 178 3.86 -19.76 -15.76
N LYS A 179 2.95 -20.26 -16.60
CA LYS A 179 1.51 -20.15 -16.39
C LYS A 179 1.04 -20.98 -15.20
N GLU A 180 1.56 -22.19 -15.07
CA GLU A 180 1.22 -23.07 -13.93
C GLU A 180 1.63 -22.44 -12.60
N PHE A 181 2.80 -21.80 -12.55
CA PHE A 181 3.26 -21.12 -11.33
C PHE A 181 2.43 -19.85 -11.04
N GLU A 182 2.07 -19.09 -12.06
CA GLU A 182 1.19 -17.94 -11.94
C GLU A 182 -0.20 -18.36 -11.44
N ASP A 183 -0.82 -19.37 -12.04
CA ASP A 183 -2.13 -19.90 -11.64
C ASP A 183 -2.10 -20.39 -10.18
N LYS A 184 -1.02 -21.05 -9.77
CA LYS A 184 -0.83 -21.46 -8.38
C LYS A 184 -0.74 -20.26 -7.43
N ILE A 185 -0.01 -19.20 -7.80
CA ILE A 185 0.04 -17.96 -7.00
C ILE A 185 -1.36 -17.36 -6.88
N ARG A 186 -2.11 -17.26 -7.99
CA ARG A 186 -3.48 -16.71 -7.98
C ARG A 186 -4.44 -17.51 -7.10
N GLN A 187 -4.29 -18.84 -7.07
CA GLN A 187 -5.10 -19.71 -6.21
C GLN A 187 -4.74 -19.57 -4.72
N GLU A 188 -3.45 -19.47 -4.40
CA GLU A 188 -2.98 -19.40 -3.00
C GLU A 188 -3.13 -17.99 -2.39
N PHE A 189 -3.08 -16.94 -3.20
CA PHE A 189 -3.20 -15.54 -2.78
C PHE A 189 -4.47 -14.88 -3.35
N LEU A 190 -5.63 -15.45 -3.11
CA LEU A 190 -6.92 -14.94 -3.62
C LEU A 190 -7.16 -13.46 -3.28
N TYR A 191 -6.72 -13.01 -2.09
CA TYR A 191 -6.82 -11.63 -1.63
C TYR A 191 -5.83 -10.67 -2.31
N LEU A 192 -4.83 -11.18 -3.02
CA LEU A 192 -3.85 -10.40 -3.81
C LEU A 192 -4.06 -10.56 -5.32
N SER A 193 -5.29 -10.79 -5.76
CA SER A 193 -5.60 -10.94 -7.19
C SER A 193 -5.19 -9.73 -8.03
N TYR A 194 -5.08 -8.56 -7.40
CA TYR A 194 -4.66 -7.30 -8.01
C TYR A 194 -3.12 -7.13 -8.10
N ALA A 195 -2.34 -7.95 -7.38
CA ALA A 195 -0.88 -7.78 -7.33
C ALA A 195 -0.22 -8.30 -8.62
N PRO A 196 0.64 -7.50 -9.28
CA PRO A 196 1.44 -7.99 -10.39
C PRO A 196 2.45 -9.03 -9.92
N ILE A 197 2.77 -9.98 -10.80
CA ILE A 197 3.72 -11.06 -10.55
C ILE A 197 4.90 -10.91 -11.49
N ILE A 198 6.12 -10.86 -10.94
CA ILE A 198 7.35 -10.81 -11.72
C ILE A 198 8.23 -12.01 -11.35
N PHE A 199 8.65 -12.75 -12.36
CA PHE A 199 9.59 -13.85 -12.21
C PHE A 199 11.00 -13.33 -12.43
N VAL A 200 11.84 -13.35 -11.40
CA VAL A 200 13.15 -12.73 -11.37
C VAL A 200 14.26 -13.73 -10.98
N SER A 201 15.50 -13.40 -11.30
CA SER A 201 16.68 -14.04 -10.73
C SER A 201 17.67 -12.98 -10.28
N ALA A 202 17.92 -12.91 -9.00
CA ALA A 202 18.97 -12.06 -8.44
C ALA A 202 20.37 -12.51 -8.90
N LYS A 203 20.56 -13.82 -9.17
CA LYS A 203 21.85 -14.40 -9.58
C LYS A 203 22.20 -14.03 -11.02
N THR A 204 21.27 -14.19 -11.94
CA THR A 204 21.47 -13.91 -13.38
C THR A 204 21.04 -12.51 -13.78
N LYS A 205 20.53 -11.70 -12.85
CA LYS A 205 19.94 -10.38 -13.04
C LYS A 205 18.72 -10.37 -13.97
N GLN A 206 18.11 -11.52 -14.21
CA GLN A 206 16.97 -11.63 -15.12
C GLN A 206 15.77 -10.83 -14.62
N ARG A 207 15.24 -9.94 -15.45
CA ARG A 207 14.05 -9.11 -15.24
C ARG A 207 14.07 -8.19 -14.02
N LEU A 208 15.24 -7.90 -13.43
CA LEU A 208 15.35 -6.93 -12.34
C LEU A 208 14.96 -5.52 -12.80
N SER A 209 15.31 -5.15 -14.02
CA SER A 209 14.95 -3.86 -14.63
C SER A 209 13.44 -3.62 -14.75
N LYS A 210 12.59 -4.65 -14.58
CA LYS A 210 11.14 -4.51 -14.59
C LYS A 210 10.57 -4.06 -13.23
N ILE A 211 11.37 -4.12 -12.15
CA ILE A 211 10.88 -3.81 -10.80
C ILE A 211 10.58 -2.32 -10.67
N SER A 212 11.53 -1.44 -11.02
CA SER A 212 11.35 0.02 -10.89
C SER A 212 10.16 0.56 -11.69
N PRO A 213 9.94 0.20 -12.97
CA PRO A 213 8.75 0.62 -13.72
C PRO A 213 7.43 0.20 -13.05
N ILE A 214 7.33 -1.02 -12.53
CA ILE A 214 6.12 -1.50 -11.84
C ILE A 214 5.90 -0.76 -10.52
N LEU A 215 6.96 -0.44 -9.78
CA LEU A 215 6.84 0.37 -8.56
C LEU A 215 6.31 1.78 -8.87
N LYS A 216 6.76 2.41 -9.97
CA LYS A 216 6.23 3.71 -10.44
C LYS A 216 4.74 3.61 -10.78
N GLU A 217 4.37 2.63 -11.60
CA GLU A 217 2.98 2.42 -12.00
C GLU A 217 2.05 2.25 -10.80
N ILE A 218 2.45 1.42 -9.82
CA ILE A 218 1.68 1.21 -8.59
C ILE A 218 1.59 2.51 -7.79
N HIS A 219 2.67 3.28 -7.67
CA HIS A 219 2.69 4.55 -6.95
C HIS A 219 1.72 5.55 -7.58
N GLU A 220 1.73 5.70 -8.90
CA GLU A 220 0.81 6.56 -9.66
C GLU A 220 -0.65 6.12 -9.48
N VAL A 221 -0.91 4.81 -9.63
CA VAL A 221 -2.25 4.24 -9.48
C VAL A 221 -2.80 4.44 -8.07
N ARG A 222 -1.97 4.27 -7.03
CA ARG A 222 -2.35 4.50 -5.63
C ARG A 222 -2.73 5.95 -5.35
N SER A 223 -2.12 6.89 -6.05
CA SER A 223 -2.33 8.34 -5.91
C SER A 223 -3.49 8.86 -6.76
N ARG A 224 -4.09 8.00 -7.59
CA ARG A 224 -5.14 8.38 -8.53
C ARG A 224 -6.42 8.79 -7.81
N ARG A 225 -6.92 9.97 -8.17
CA ARG A 225 -8.22 10.45 -7.72
C ARG A 225 -9.23 10.39 -8.85
N ILE A 226 -10.36 9.77 -8.58
CA ILE A 226 -11.47 9.63 -9.52
C ILE A 226 -12.54 10.65 -9.14
N SER A 227 -13.06 11.39 -10.12
CA SER A 227 -14.16 12.32 -9.90
C SER A 227 -15.43 11.55 -9.53
N SER A 228 -16.23 12.13 -8.63
CA SER A 228 -17.48 11.50 -8.19
C SER A 228 -18.47 11.29 -9.34
N SER A 229 -18.47 12.13 -10.36
CA SER A 229 -19.32 11.96 -11.55
C SER A 229 -18.99 10.65 -12.25
N VAL A 230 -17.72 10.49 -12.70
CA VAL A 230 -17.29 9.29 -13.43
C VAL A 230 -17.43 8.01 -12.59
N LEU A 231 -17.17 8.11 -11.28
CA LEU A 231 -17.34 6.99 -10.36
C LEU A 231 -18.82 6.55 -10.27
N ASN A 232 -19.75 7.51 -10.24
CA ASN A 232 -21.16 7.19 -10.17
C ASN A 232 -21.75 6.71 -11.50
N ASP A 233 -21.18 7.10 -12.64
CA ASP A 233 -21.53 6.51 -13.94
C ASP A 233 -21.21 5.02 -13.95
N VAL A 234 -20.01 4.63 -13.50
CA VAL A 234 -19.60 3.21 -13.35
C VAL A 234 -20.48 2.46 -12.34
N LEU A 235 -20.88 3.12 -11.24
CA LEU A 235 -21.80 2.56 -10.25
C LEU A 235 -23.18 2.27 -10.87
N MET A 236 -23.73 3.19 -11.64
CA MET A 236 -25.04 3.03 -12.29
C MET A 236 -25.00 1.89 -13.32
N ASP A 237 -23.94 1.82 -14.11
CA ASP A 237 -23.73 0.70 -15.05
C ASP A 237 -23.63 -0.64 -14.30
N ALA A 238 -22.92 -0.68 -13.19
CA ALA A 238 -22.80 -1.87 -12.35
C ALA A 238 -24.18 -2.34 -11.82
N ILE A 239 -25.00 -1.41 -11.30
CA ILE A 239 -26.35 -1.69 -10.80
C ILE A 239 -27.28 -2.16 -11.94
N ALA A 240 -27.14 -1.59 -13.14
CA ALA A 240 -27.91 -2.02 -14.30
C ALA A 240 -27.55 -3.44 -14.74
N MET A 241 -26.27 -3.82 -14.67
CA MET A 241 -25.80 -5.17 -15.02
C MET A 241 -26.17 -6.23 -13.98
N ASN A 242 -26.07 -5.88 -12.70
CA ASN A 242 -26.39 -6.75 -11.57
C ASN A 242 -27.21 -5.97 -10.54
N PRO A 243 -28.55 -6.10 -10.57
CA PRO A 243 -29.43 -5.39 -9.65
C PRO A 243 -29.09 -5.62 -8.18
N THR A 244 -29.30 -4.57 -7.36
CA THR A 244 -29.04 -4.61 -5.93
C THR A 244 -29.80 -5.73 -5.22
N PRO A 245 -29.22 -6.39 -4.22
CA PRO A 245 -29.82 -7.48 -3.48
C PRO A 245 -31.07 -7.04 -2.70
N THR A 246 -31.95 -8.01 -2.45
CA THR A 246 -33.15 -7.85 -1.62
C THR A 246 -33.09 -8.88 -0.50
N ASP A 247 -33.26 -8.45 0.75
CA ASP A 247 -33.40 -9.34 1.90
C ASP A 247 -34.71 -9.05 2.62
N LYS A 248 -35.47 -10.11 2.94
CA LYS A 248 -36.77 -10.05 3.65
C LYS A 248 -37.75 -8.98 3.10
N GLY A 249 -37.76 -8.80 1.77
CA GLY A 249 -38.62 -7.81 1.10
C GLY A 249 -38.05 -6.39 1.04
N ASN A 250 -36.92 -6.12 1.72
CA ASN A 250 -36.24 -4.85 1.68
C ASN A 250 -35.11 -4.88 0.64
N ARG A 251 -35.18 -3.97 -0.33
CA ARG A 251 -34.16 -3.87 -1.39
C ARG A 251 -33.09 -2.88 -0.99
N LEU A 252 -31.82 -3.26 -1.20
CA LEU A 252 -30.68 -2.34 -1.11
C LEU A 252 -30.86 -1.20 -2.12
N LYS A 253 -30.75 0.04 -1.65
CA LYS A 253 -30.69 1.24 -2.50
C LYS A 253 -29.34 1.88 -2.29
N ILE A 254 -28.56 2.03 -3.36
CA ILE A 254 -27.31 2.77 -3.36
C ILE A 254 -27.61 4.14 -3.94
N TYR A 255 -27.31 5.18 -3.17
CA TYR A 255 -27.58 6.56 -3.57
C TYR A 255 -26.45 7.15 -4.41
N TYR A 256 -25.22 6.98 -3.95
CA TYR A 256 -24.01 7.42 -4.64
C TYR A 256 -22.76 6.82 -3.99
N MET A 257 -21.64 6.95 -4.69
CA MET A 257 -20.32 6.56 -4.21
C MET A 257 -19.33 7.71 -4.36
N THR A 258 -18.37 7.83 -3.45
CA THR A 258 -17.30 8.84 -3.53
C THR A 258 -15.97 8.26 -3.08
N GLN A 259 -14.87 8.76 -3.64
CA GLN A 259 -13.53 8.43 -3.18
C GLN A 259 -13.10 9.41 -2.09
N VAL A 260 -12.82 8.90 -0.89
CA VAL A 260 -12.48 9.73 0.29
C VAL A 260 -10.97 9.76 0.58
N ALA A 261 -10.22 8.74 0.13
CA ALA A 261 -8.76 8.68 0.29
C ALA A 261 -8.10 8.05 -0.93
N ILE A 262 -6.79 8.23 -1.05
CA ILE A 262 -5.98 7.75 -2.18
C ILE A 262 -4.96 6.68 -1.80
N GLN A 263 -4.34 6.65 -0.67
CA GLN A 263 -3.25 5.74 -0.29
C GLN A 263 -3.55 5.00 1.01
N PRO A 264 -4.36 3.92 0.99
CA PRO A 264 -4.94 3.22 -0.18
C PRO A 264 -6.18 3.92 -0.75
N PRO A 265 -6.51 3.67 -2.05
CA PRO A 265 -7.76 4.12 -2.63
C PRO A 265 -8.95 3.64 -1.81
N THR A 266 -9.71 4.59 -1.25
CA THR A 266 -10.82 4.29 -0.34
C THR A 266 -12.11 4.90 -0.87
N PHE A 267 -13.14 4.07 -1.03
CA PHE A 267 -14.44 4.47 -1.57
C PHE A 267 -15.51 4.29 -0.52
N VAL A 268 -16.39 5.29 -0.39
CA VAL A 268 -17.55 5.23 0.48
C VAL A 268 -18.81 5.13 -0.37
N THR A 269 -19.59 4.07 -0.14
CA THR A 269 -20.88 3.83 -0.77
C THR A 269 -21.99 4.20 0.22
N PHE A 270 -22.87 5.13 -0.17
CA PHE A 270 -24.00 5.56 0.64
C PHE A 270 -25.27 4.80 0.28
N VAL A 271 -25.85 4.14 1.26
CA VAL A 271 -26.98 3.22 1.10
C VAL A 271 -28.14 3.57 2.03
N ASN A 272 -29.31 2.98 1.79
CA ASN A 272 -30.48 3.07 2.67
C ASN A 272 -30.28 2.28 3.98
N ASP A 273 -29.63 1.12 3.91
CA ASP A 273 -29.38 0.24 5.03
C ASP A 273 -28.08 -0.54 4.81
N VAL A 274 -27.16 -0.46 5.78
CA VAL A 274 -25.84 -1.10 5.70
C VAL A 274 -25.96 -2.62 5.79
N GLU A 275 -26.94 -3.16 6.51
CA GLU A 275 -27.15 -4.61 6.65
C GLU A 275 -27.55 -5.29 5.34
N LEU A 276 -28.10 -4.54 4.40
CA LEU A 276 -28.46 -5.04 3.07
C LEU A 276 -27.25 -5.13 2.11
N MET A 277 -26.11 -4.49 2.45
CA MET A 277 -24.88 -4.58 1.67
C MET A 277 -24.15 -5.90 1.97
N HIS A 278 -24.52 -6.94 1.26
CA HIS A 278 -23.84 -8.23 1.41
C HIS A 278 -22.41 -8.17 0.85
N PHE A 279 -21.45 -8.85 1.49
CA PHE A 279 -20.05 -8.86 1.10
C PHE A 279 -19.80 -9.23 -0.37
N SER A 280 -20.62 -10.11 -0.93
CA SER A 280 -20.51 -10.51 -2.34
C SER A 280 -20.86 -9.38 -3.30
N TYR A 281 -21.81 -8.52 -2.93
CA TYR A 281 -22.17 -7.35 -3.74
C TYR A 281 -21.12 -6.23 -3.62
N GLU A 282 -20.58 -6.02 -2.44
CA GLU A 282 -19.45 -5.12 -2.23
C GLU A 282 -18.23 -5.54 -3.07
N ARG A 283 -17.89 -6.83 -3.07
CA ARG A 283 -16.82 -7.38 -3.92
C ARG A 283 -17.14 -7.24 -5.42
N PHE A 284 -18.38 -7.38 -5.82
CA PHE A 284 -18.79 -7.10 -7.19
C PHE A 284 -18.53 -5.65 -7.57
N LEU A 285 -18.91 -4.69 -6.72
CA LEU A 285 -18.66 -3.27 -6.95
C LEU A 285 -17.14 -2.95 -7.00
N GLU A 286 -16.34 -3.52 -6.08
CA GLU A 286 -14.89 -3.41 -6.12
C GLU A 286 -14.30 -3.88 -7.46
N ASN A 287 -14.74 -5.06 -7.92
CA ASN A 287 -14.30 -5.60 -9.21
C ASN A 287 -14.69 -4.70 -10.39
N ARG A 288 -15.86 -4.05 -10.34
CA ARG A 288 -16.28 -3.07 -11.37
C ARG A 288 -15.40 -1.83 -11.35
N ILE A 289 -15.06 -1.30 -10.17
CA ILE A 289 -14.12 -0.19 -10.01
C ILE A 289 -12.75 -0.57 -10.58
N ARG A 290 -12.22 -1.76 -10.24
CA ARG A 290 -10.96 -2.25 -10.80
C ARG A 290 -10.99 -2.37 -12.32
N SER A 291 -12.07 -2.92 -12.89
CA SER A 291 -12.21 -3.07 -14.33
C SER A 291 -12.28 -1.72 -15.06
N ALA A 292 -12.88 -0.71 -14.45
CA ALA A 292 -13.05 0.61 -15.05
C ALA A 292 -11.79 1.50 -14.92
N PHE A 293 -11.07 1.41 -13.80
CA PHE A 293 -10.01 2.37 -13.46
C PHE A 293 -8.62 1.73 -13.27
N GLY A 294 -8.51 0.41 -13.34
CA GLY A 294 -7.27 -0.34 -13.10
C GLY A 294 -7.07 -0.64 -11.62
N PHE A 295 -6.26 0.11 -10.90
CA PHE A 295 -5.82 -0.16 -9.52
C PHE A 295 -5.02 -1.44 -9.38
N GLU A 296 -4.22 -1.77 -10.39
CA GLU A 296 -3.26 -2.86 -10.32
C GLU A 296 -2.20 -2.56 -9.24
N GLY A 297 -1.79 -3.58 -8.52
CA GLY A 297 -0.79 -3.48 -7.47
C GLY A 297 -1.26 -2.81 -6.17
N THR A 298 -2.51 -2.33 -6.06
CA THR A 298 -3.01 -1.69 -4.84
C THR A 298 -4.34 -2.27 -4.37
N PRO A 299 -4.53 -2.48 -3.04
CA PRO A 299 -5.83 -2.81 -2.50
C PRO A 299 -6.78 -1.63 -2.64
N ILE A 300 -8.08 -1.93 -2.73
CA ILE A 300 -9.16 -0.96 -2.66
C ILE A 300 -9.89 -1.18 -1.34
N HIS A 301 -10.12 -0.09 -0.58
CA HIS A 301 -10.95 -0.14 0.60
C HIS A 301 -12.36 0.33 0.27
N MET A 302 -13.34 -0.54 0.52
CA MET A 302 -14.76 -0.23 0.38
C MET A 302 -15.35 0.02 1.76
N ILE A 303 -16.12 1.10 1.90
CA ILE A 303 -16.80 1.47 3.15
C ILE A 303 -18.27 1.71 2.81
N THR A 304 -19.16 1.00 3.47
CA THR A 304 -20.60 1.22 3.32
C THR A 304 -21.12 2.09 4.46
N ARG A 305 -21.86 3.14 4.13
CA ARG A 305 -22.48 4.04 5.11
C ARG A 305 -23.95 4.24 4.83
N GLN A 306 -24.74 4.28 5.90
CA GLN A 306 -26.13 4.66 5.79
C GLN A 306 -26.25 6.16 5.57
N ARG A 307 -27.07 6.53 4.58
CA ARG A 307 -27.41 7.94 4.36
C ARG A 307 -28.41 8.37 5.44
N LYS A 308 -28.04 9.38 6.23
CA LYS A 308 -28.94 10.03 7.19
C LYS A 308 -29.95 10.89 6.47
#